data_2221231ea4d7c60c4c7a27d48832edc8
#
_entry.id   2221231ea4d7c60c4c7a27d48832edc8
#
_cell.length_a   1.000
_cell.length_b   1.000
_cell.length_c   1.000
_cell.angle_alpha   90.00
_cell.angle_beta   90.00
_cell.angle_gamma   90.00
#
_symmetry.space_group_name_H-M   'P 1'
#
loop_
_entity.id
_entity.type
_entity.pdbx_description
1 polymer ?
#
loop_
_entity_poly.entity_id
_entity_poly.type
_entity_poly.pdbx_seq_one_letter_code
_entity_poly.pdbx_strand_id
1 'polypeptide(L)'
;MQKRSFLTVVMFLIGMFMTGAYAQVHTVSGLVKDKEMGEPLVGVSVSVKGTKNATMTDLNGNYTIQTSPKDVLEFKYVGMKNAEETVGNRKVINVTLVANAESLGEVVVTAMGIKRQSETLTYSAQTVGGKDVNDIKSINMINSLQGKSAGLQITPNSTGAGGSSKILFRGNKSISGSNQPLIVIDGVPTMTNTATSQVSSDYGGERDAGDVMSTINPDDIASITLLKGAAASALYGAVAANGAIMITTKQGMAGKVNVNVSSNTTMEIPMILPEFQNTYGAGADGTFSWGDKLSKACKNYAESFFRTGFTTNNTVSLSGGSENFKGYFSYGNVFSHGMTPENTFRSHNLNTKVDFKVLNNVYVDFSAKYSNQYSKNQAAAGYLWNPLTGAYLAPRGIDWDHYKDNYEVYDPARGCNVQNWSNTELQQFGNPYWMLNRQTPISKRNR
;
A
#
# COMPACT_ATOMS: atom_id res chain seq x y z
N MET A 1 28.24 49.05 75.82
CA MET A 1 27.35 49.73 74.82
C MET A 1 27.57 49.31 73.35
N GLN A 2 28.74 48.79 72.98
CA GLN A 2 29.05 48.42 71.56
C GLN A 2 28.33 47.17 70.97
N LYS A 3 27.95 46.18 71.77
CA LYS A 3 27.25 44.94 71.26
C LYS A 3 25.80 45.19 70.85
N ARG A 4 25.13 46.17 71.43
CA ARG A 4 23.72 46.44 71.08
C ARG A 4 23.61 47.23 69.76
N SER A 5 24.58 48.08 69.41
CA SER A 5 24.61 48.82 68.19
C SER A 5 24.92 47.96 66.95
N PHE A 6 25.75 46.95 67.15
CA PHE A 6 26.10 46.00 66.09
C PHE A 6 24.86 45.10 65.66
N LEU A 7 24.06 44.68 66.67
CA LEU A 7 22.90 43.88 66.41
C LEU A 7 21.80 44.66 65.67
N THR A 8 21.65 45.96 65.98
CA THR A 8 20.70 46.85 65.28
C THR A 8 21.10 47.12 63.84
N VAL A 9 22.37 47.25 63.52
CA VAL A 9 22.92 47.48 62.18
C VAL A 9 22.77 46.19 61.36
N VAL A 10 23.01 45.00 61.92
CA VAL A 10 22.83 43.72 61.26
C VAL A 10 21.33 43.43 61.00
N MET A 11 20.43 43.78 61.93
CA MET A 11 19.00 43.66 61.71
C MET A 11 18.47 44.63 60.61
N PHE A 12 19.05 45.83 60.51
CA PHE A 12 18.70 46.79 59.48
C PHE A 12 19.24 46.40 58.09
N LEU A 13 20.42 45.78 58.03
CA LEU A 13 20.97 45.17 56.79
C LEU A 13 20.19 43.94 56.33
N ILE A 14 19.72 43.07 57.22
CA ILE A 14 18.88 41.94 56.89
C ILE A 14 17.48 42.40 56.44
N GLY A 15 16.92 43.47 57.00
CA GLY A 15 15.69 44.11 56.56
C GLY A 15 15.75 44.72 55.17
N MET A 16 16.90 45.19 54.73
CA MET A 16 17.14 45.73 53.41
C MET A 16 17.25 44.67 52.30
N PHE A 17 17.60 43.44 52.64
CA PHE A 17 17.64 42.31 51.69
C PHE A 17 16.29 41.60 51.51
N MET A 18 15.26 41.95 52.29
CA MET A 18 13.91 41.40 52.13
C MET A 18 12.97 42.28 51.29
N THR A 19 13.49 43.17 50.44
CA THR A 19 12.69 43.72 49.37
C THR A 19 12.48 42.64 48.33
N GLY A 20 11.45 41.85 48.51
CA GLY A 20 11.03 40.84 47.53
C GLY A 20 10.86 41.50 46.17
N ALA A 21 11.60 41.00 45.21
CA ALA A 21 11.41 41.36 43.80
C ALA A 21 9.98 40.96 43.44
N TYR A 22 9.04 41.88 43.53
CA TYR A 22 7.74 41.71 42.94
C TYR A 22 7.94 41.58 41.44
N ALA A 23 7.78 40.38 40.90
CA ALA A 23 7.75 40.15 39.47
C ALA A 23 6.65 41.04 38.89
N GLN A 24 7.04 42.04 38.08
CA GLN A 24 6.07 42.86 37.40
C GLN A 24 5.23 42.02 36.46
N VAL A 25 4.02 41.66 36.91
CA VAL A 25 3.02 41.00 36.10
C VAL A 25 2.42 42.06 35.16
N HIS A 26 2.47 41.79 33.87
CA HIS A 26 1.82 42.62 32.86
C HIS A 26 0.87 41.81 31.99
N THR A 27 -0.08 42.50 31.39
CA THR A 27 -1.03 41.84 30.51
C THR A 27 -0.46 41.74 29.11
N VAL A 28 -0.43 40.52 28.56
CA VAL A 28 -0.08 40.22 27.19
C VAL A 28 -1.34 39.84 26.42
N SER A 29 -1.50 40.37 25.24
CA SER A 29 -2.57 40.03 24.31
C SER A 29 -1.96 39.59 22.95
N GLY A 30 -2.77 38.97 22.11
CA GLY A 30 -2.33 38.60 20.76
C GLY A 30 -3.39 37.86 19.99
N LEU A 31 -3.07 37.55 18.75
CA LEU A 31 -3.91 36.83 17.82
C LEU A 31 -3.25 35.52 17.45
N VAL A 32 -3.99 34.42 17.50
CA VAL A 32 -3.55 33.11 17.06
C VAL A 32 -4.22 32.75 15.73
N LYS A 33 -3.40 32.41 14.73
CA LYS A 33 -3.84 32.06 13.38
C LYS A 33 -3.34 30.68 12.96
N ASP A 34 -4.07 30.07 12.04
CA ASP A 34 -3.59 28.94 11.25
C ASP A 34 -2.57 29.39 10.20
N LYS A 35 -1.48 28.65 10.05
CA LYS A 35 -0.43 28.97 9.06
C LYS A 35 -0.88 28.71 7.63
N GLU A 36 -1.70 27.68 7.41
CA GLU A 36 -2.10 27.26 6.06
C GLU A 36 -3.32 28.04 5.55
N MET A 37 -4.30 28.27 6.41
CA MET A 37 -5.53 28.96 6.04
C MET A 37 -5.48 30.48 6.29
N GLY A 38 -4.56 30.94 7.15
CA GLY A 38 -4.47 32.35 7.56
C GLY A 38 -5.63 32.80 8.45
N GLU A 39 -6.54 31.89 8.81
CA GLU A 39 -7.74 32.19 9.60
C GLU A 39 -7.45 32.22 11.11
N PRO A 40 -8.18 33.00 11.90
CA PRO A 40 -8.06 33.03 13.35
C PRO A 40 -8.54 31.71 13.96
N LEU A 41 -7.79 31.20 14.93
CA LEU A 41 -8.10 29.95 15.63
C LEU A 41 -8.87 30.23 16.94
N VAL A 42 -10.08 29.71 17.02
CA VAL A 42 -10.99 29.82 18.18
C VAL A 42 -10.70 28.68 19.16
N GLY A 43 -10.64 28.99 20.46
CA GLY A 43 -10.52 27.96 21.50
C GLY A 43 -9.10 27.39 21.67
N VAL A 44 -8.06 28.07 21.20
CA VAL A 44 -6.66 27.71 21.48
C VAL A 44 -6.38 27.94 22.97
N SER A 45 -5.87 26.92 23.64
CA SER A 45 -5.41 27.03 25.03
C SER A 45 -4.07 27.74 25.07
N VAL A 46 -4.03 28.88 25.76
CA VAL A 46 -2.82 29.67 25.99
C VAL A 46 -2.49 29.61 27.46
N SER A 47 -1.37 29.02 27.83
CA SER A 47 -0.97 28.83 29.23
C SER A 47 0.46 29.31 29.49
N VAL A 48 0.70 29.76 30.71
CA VAL A 48 2.07 30.06 31.20
C VAL A 48 2.70 28.74 31.61
N LYS A 49 3.78 28.36 30.92
CA LYS A 49 4.49 27.10 31.10
C LYS A 49 4.89 26.85 32.56
N GLY A 50 4.49 25.68 33.09
CA GLY A 50 4.79 25.31 34.49
C GLY A 50 3.88 25.93 35.54
N THR A 51 2.83 26.65 35.16
CA THR A 51 1.84 27.25 36.08
C THR A 51 0.41 26.77 35.73
N LYS A 52 -0.56 27.14 36.60
CA LYS A 52 -2.00 26.92 36.32
C LYS A 52 -2.66 28.12 35.63
N ASN A 53 -1.90 29.15 35.29
CA ASN A 53 -2.44 30.34 34.63
C ASN A 53 -2.63 30.07 33.14
N ALA A 54 -3.88 30.03 32.70
CA ALA A 54 -4.26 29.72 31.31
C ALA A 54 -5.49 30.55 30.90
N THR A 55 -5.61 30.80 29.61
CA THR A 55 -6.75 31.41 28.94
C THR A 55 -7.03 30.67 27.62
N MET A 56 -8.12 31.06 26.95
CA MET A 56 -8.47 30.56 25.63
C MET A 56 -8.72 31.68 24.64
N THR A 57 -8.46 31.41 23.36
CA THR A 57 -8.76 32.38 22.30
C THR A 57 -10.27 32.53 22.07
N ASP A 58 -10.71 33.76 21.80
CA ASP A 58 -12.11 34.12 21.48
C ASP A 58 -12.50 33.75 20.03
N LEU A 59 -13.73 34.13 19.61
CA LEU A 59 -14.25 33.87 18.26
C LEU A 59 -13.44 34.55 17.14
N ASN A 60 -12.63 35.54 17.48
CA ASN A 60 -11.74 36.23 16.55
C ASN A 60 -10.28 35.77 16.67
N GLY A 61 -10.01 34.72 17.46
CA GLY A 61 -8.67 34.20 17.70
C GLY A 61 -7.80 35.02 18.66
N ASN A 62 -8.38 36.05 19.34
CA ASN A 62 -7.65 36.89 20.27
C ASN A 62 -7.59 36.25 21.66
N TYR A 63 -6.49 36.49 22.36
CA TYR A 63 -6.32 36.09 23.75
C TYR A 63 -5.74 37.21 24.59
N THR A 64 -5.94 37.13 25.91
CA THR A 64 -5.37 38.04 26.87
C THR A 64 -4.98 37.23 28.11
N ILE A 65 -3.74 37.36 28.58
CA ILE A 65 -3.21 36.63 29.73
C ILE A 65 -2.27 37.51 30.57
N GLN A 66 -2.32 37.35 31.89
CA GLN A 66 -1.39 38.02 32.81
C GLN A 66 -0.12 37.14 32.97
N THR A 67 1.03 37.74 32.82
CA THR A 67 2.31 36.98 32.82
C THR A 67 3.48 37.89 33.20
N SER A 68 4.61 37.31 33.53
CA SER A 68 5.85 38.02 33.82
C SER A 68 6.79 38.03 32.63
N PRO A 69 7.75 38.98 32.54
CA PRO A 69 8.71 39.04 31.42
C PRO A 69 9.56 37.78 31.23
N LYS A 70 9.72 36.98 32.29
CA LYS A 70 10.54 35.75 32.25
C LYS A 70 9.77 34.53 31.85
N ASP A 71 8.43 34.63 31.72
CA ASP A 71 7.56 33.49 31.44
C ASP A 71 7.60 33.11 29.97
N VAL A 72 7.26 31.85 29.72
CA VAL A 72 7.06 31.28 28.39
C VAL A 72 5.57 30.94 28.23
N LEU A 73 4.95 31.48 27.21
CA LEU A 73 3.58 31.10 26.83
C LEU A 73 3.61 29.85 25.96
N GLU A 74 2.78 28.89 26.32
CA GLU A 74 2.57 27.66 25.56
C GLU A 74 1.17 27.69 24.92
N PHE A 75 1.13 27.48 23.60
CA PHE A 75 -0.08 27.47 22.81
C PHE A 75 -0.40 26.05 22.38
N LYS A 76 -1.57 25.55 22.79
CA LYS A 76 -2.05 24.19 22.46
C LYS A 76 -3.39 24.24 21.78
N TYR A 77 -3.49 23.54 20.64
CA TYR A 77 -4.73 23.37 19.93
C TYR A 77 -4.79 21.96 19.32
N VAL A 78 -5.98 21.37 19.34
CA VAL A 78 -6.17 20.01 18.83
C VAL A 78 -5.82 19.97 17.34
N GLY A 79 -4.91 19.08 16.95
CA GLY A 79 -4.46 18.96 15.57
C GLY A 79 -3.33 19.89 15.15
N MET A 80 -2.83 20.75 16.04
CA MET A 80 -1.70 21.66 15.77
C MET A 80 -0.46 21.32 16.58
N LYS A 81 0.71 21.68 16.08
CA LYS A 81 1.97 21.59 16.85
C LYS A 81 1.95 22.64 17.95
N ASN A 82 2.31 22.22 19.15
CA ASN A 82 2.45 23.15 20.26
C ASN A 82 3.51 24.21 19.89
N ALA A 83 3.20 25.48 20.15
CA ALA A 83 4.14 26.58 19.99
C ALA A 83 4.48 27.17 21.36
N GLU A 84 5.73 27.54 21.53
CA GLU A 84 6.21 28.22 22.75
C GLU A 84 6.79 29.58 22.38
N GLU A 85 6.40 30.64 23.13
CA GLU A 85 6.88 31.97 22.94
C GLU A 85 7.33 32.59 24.27
N THR A 86 8.57 33.08 24.32
CA THR A 86 9.06 33.81 25.50
C THR A 86 8.46 35.21 25.53
N VAL A 87 7.90 35.62 26.66
CA VAL A 87 7.17 36.88 26.79
C VAL A 87 8.09 38.09 26.62
N GLY A 88 9.17 38.18 27.40
CA GLY A 88 10.02 39.37 27.43
C GLY A 88 9.27 40.62 27.82
N ASN A 89 9.59 41.74 27.19
CA ASN A 89 8.90 43.01 27.39
C ASN A 89 7.75 43.27 26.39
N ARG A 90 7.31 42.19 25.65
CA ARG A 90 6.28 42.31 24.64
C ARG A 90 4.88 42.35 25.26
N LYS A 91 4.07 43.30 24.85
CA LYS A 91 2.67 43.43 25.24
C LYS A 91 1.72 42.76 24.24
N VAL A 92 2.20 42.53 23.01
CA VAL A 92 1.42 41.86 21.97
C VAL A 92 2.29 40.73 21.39
N ILE A 93 1.76 39.52 21.40
CA ILE A 93 2.43 38.31 20.85
C ILE A 93 1.44 37.59 19.95
N ASN A 94 1.63 37.74 18.65
CA ASN A 94 0.85 37.01 17.64
C ASN A 94 1.55 35.69 17.30
N VAL A 95 0.79 34.60 17.27
CA VAL A 95 1.32 33.25 17.04
C VAL A 95 0.60 32.61 15.86
N THR A 96 1.38 31.92 15.04
CA THR A 96 0.84 31.15 13.94
C THR A 96 1.09 29.66 14.21
N LEU A 97 0.04 28.89 14.41
CA LEU A 97 0.14 27.47 14.64
C LEU A 97 0.21 26.72 13.32
N VAL A 98 1.00 25.64 13.32
CA VAL A 98 1.20 24.75 12.18
C VAL A 98 0.48 23.46 12.47
N ALA A 99 -0.26 22.94 11.49
CA ALA A 99 -0.89 21.63 11.62
C ALA A 99 0.15 20.56 12.01
N ASN A 100 -0.18 19.77 13.04
CA ASN A 100 0.66 18.65 13.45
C ASN A 100 0.35 17.46 12.54
N ALA A 101 1.19 17.24 11.54
CA ALA A 101 1.06 16.10 10.61
C ALA A 101 1.07 14.73 11.32
N GLU A 102 1.54 14.66 12.58
CA GLU A 102 1.52 13.43 13.39
C GLU A 102 0.23 13.30 14.23
N SER A 103 -0.51 14.39 14.42
CA SER A 103 -1.75 14.46 15.23
C SER A 103 -3.00 14.75 14.40
N LEU A 104 -2.89 14.76 13.07
CA LEU A 104 -4.08 14.72 12.22
C LEU A 104 -4.82 13.42 12.53
N GLY A 105 -5.92 13.49 13.25
CA GLY A 105 -6.86 12.40 13.34
C GLY A 105 -7.03 11.84 11.93
N GLU A 106 -6.96 10.53 11.79
CA GLU A 106 -6.95 9.79 10.53
C GLU A 106 -7.94 10.41 9.53
N VAL A 107 -7.43 11.12 8.53
CA VAL A 107 -8.25 11.74 7.49
C VAL A 107 -8.64 10.65 6.51
N VAL A 108 -9.91 10.35 6.47
CA VAL A 108 -10.49 9.37 5.57
C VAL A 108 -10.99 10.06 4.32
N VAL A 109 -10.58 9.57 3.16
CA VAL A 109 -11.17 9.99 1.89
C VAL A 109 -12.52 9.29 1.75
N THR A 110 -13.59 10.05 1.62
CA THR A 110 -14.96 9.56 1.41
C THR A 110 -15.32 9.56 -0.07
N ALA A 111 -16.60 9.35 -0.39
CA ALA A 111 -17.09 9.37 -1.77
C ALA A 111 -16.67 10.64 -2.53
N MET A 112 -16.37 10.50 -3.81
CA MET A 112 -15.92 11.59 -4.70
C MET A 112 -14.62 12.28 -4.26
N GLY A 113 -13.77 11.61 -3.49
CA GLY A 113 -12.48 12.17 -3.06
C GLY A 113 -12.54 13.20 -1.94
N ILE A 114 -13.71 13.41 -1.32
CA ILE A 114 -13.88 14.36 -0.22
C ILE A 114 -13.13 13.86 1.01
N LYS A 115 -12.24 14.68 1.55
CA LYS A 115 -11.51 14.39 2.79
C LYS A 115 -12.36 14.74 4.00
N ARG A 116 -12.52 13.80 4.94
CA ARG A 116 -13.19 14.00 6.24
C ARG A 116 -12.35 13.43 7.36
N GLN A 117 -12.48 13.99 8.55
CA GLN A 117 -11.85 13.40 9.74
C GLN A 117 -12.57 12.10 10.08
N SER A 118 -11.81 11.06 10.43
CA SER A 118 -12.33 9.74 10.79
C SER A 118 -13.39 9.81 11.89
N GLU A 119 -13.20 10.70 12.86
CA GLU A 119 -14.11 10.92 13.99
C GLU A 119 -15.47 11.47 13.58
N THR A 120 -15.58 12.12 12.42
CA THR A 120 -16.83 12.68 11.91
C THR A 120 -17.66 11.69 11.09
N LEU A 121 -17.14 10.49 10.85
CA LEU A 121 -17.82 9.46 10.07
C LEU A 121 -18.81 8.68 10.93
N THR A 122 -20.03 8.53 10.44
CA THR A 122 -21.08 7.72 11.07
C THR A 122 -20.91 6.21 10.81
N TYR A 123 -19.83 5.81 10.10
CA TYR A 123 -19.53 4.43 9.72
C TYR A 123 -18.05 4.12 9.95
N SER A 124 -17.77 2.85 10.19
CA SER A 124 -16.39 2.39 10.37
C SER A 124 -15.65 2.36 9.02
N ALA A 125 -14.63 3.18 8.90
CA ALA A 125 -13.62 3.12 7.85
C ALA A 125 -12.28 2.77 8.49
N GLN A 126 -11.48 2.00 7.79
CA GLN A 126 -10.12 1.70 8.21
C GLN A 126 -9.16 2.19 7.13
N THR A 127 -8.20 3.02 7.51
CA THR A 127 -7.20 3.55 6.59
C THR A 127 -5.85 2.89 6.84
N VAL A 128 -5.17 2.53 5.77
CA VAL A 128 -3.78 2.04 5.77
C VAL A 128 -2.94 3.08 5.06
N GLY A 129 -1.91 3.59 5.72
CA GLY A 129 -1.02 4.60 5.15
C GLY A 129 -0.17 4.06 4.01
N GLY A 130 0.24 4.93 3.10
CA GLY A 130 1.10 4.54 1.97
C GLY A 130 2.46 3.97 2.41
N LYS A 131 3.00 4.38 3.56
CA LYS A 131 4.22 3.79 4.12
C LYS A 131 4.00 2.31 4.42
N ASP A 132 2.91 1.96 5.11
CA ASP A 132 2.61 0.58 5.47
C ASP A 132 2.40 -0.32 4.25
N VAL A 133 1.84 0.23 3.17
CA VAL A 133 1.68 -0.49 1.90
C VAL A 133 3.03 -0.76 1.24
N ASN A 134 4.00 0.16 1.39
CA ASN A 134 5.30 0.13 0.75
C ASN A 134 6.40 -0.60 1.53
N ASP A 135 6.17 -0.98 2.78
CA ASP A 135 7.13 -1.73 3.59
C ASP A 135 7.50 -3.07 2.95
N ILE A 136 6.50 -3.76 2.40
CA ILE A 136 6.69 -5.00 1.64
C ILE A 136 6.01 -4.83 0.29
N LYS A 137 6.79 -4.50 -0.74
CA LYS A 137 6.26 -4.29 -2.09
C LYS A 137 5.93 -5.61 -2.75
N SER A 138 4.69 -5.77 -3.13
CA SER A 138 4.22 -6.86 -3.99
C SER A 138 3.95 -6.33 -5.40
N ILE A 139 4.11 -7.18 -6.43
CA ILE A 139 3.76 -6.86 -7.82
C ILE A 139 2.29 -6.44 -7.92
N ASN A 140 1.40 -7.17 -7.26
CA ASN A 140 0.03 -6.73 -7.05
C ASN A 140 -0.06 -6.07 -5.67
N MET A 141 -0.21 -4.74 -5.65
CA MET A 141 -0.17 -3.93 -4.43
C MET A 141 -1.19 -4.37 -3.37
N ILE A 142 -2.30 -4.98 -3.75
CA ILE A 142 -3.33 -5.39 -2.79
C ILE A 142 -2.81 -6.47 -1.83
N ASN A 143 -1.85 -7.29 -2.27
CA ASN A 143 -1.29 -8.35 -1.44
C ASN A 143 -0.53 -7.79 -0.23
N SER A 144 -0.01 -6.55 -0.31
CA SER A 144 0.64 -5.88 0.83
C SER A 144 -0.32 -5.49 1.95
N LEU A 145 -1.65 -5.55 1.72
CA LEU A 145 -2.66 -5.32 2.75
C LEU A 145 -3.01 -6.57 3.57
N GLN A 146 -2.49 -7.73 3.19
CA GLN A 146 -2.74 -8.97 3.91
C GLN A 146 -2.27 -8.85 5.38
N GLY A 147 -3.14 -9.17 6.32
CA GLY A 147 -2.86 -9.05 7.76
C GLY A 147 -2.97 -7.62 8.33
N LYS A 148 -3.09 -6.58 7.50
CA LYS A 148 -3.16 -5.17 7.96
C LYS A 148 -4.56 -4.67 8.26
N SER A 149 -5.60 -5.44 7.92
CA SER A 149 -6.99 -5.08 8.19
C SER A 149 -7.81 -6.26 8.67
N ALA A 150 -8.55 -6.07 9.76
CA ALA A 150 -9.45 -7.08 10.27
C ALA A 150 -10.59 -7.38 9.28
N GLY A 151 -10.87 -8.68 9.06
CA GLY A 151 -11.93 -9.15 8.16
C GLY A 151 -11.64 -8.96 6.65
N LEU A 152 -10.42 -8.60 6.28
CA LEU A 152 -9.94 -8.59 4.90
C LEU A 152 -9.16 -9.89 4.64
N GLN A 153 -9.61 -10.66 3.69
CA GLN A 153 -8.91 -11.85 3.21
C GLN A 153 -8.46 -11.62 1.78
N ILE A 154 -7.18 -11.83 1.53
CA ILE A 154 -6.57 -11.68 0.22
C ILE A 154 -5.91 -13.01 -0.14
N THR A 155 -6.27 -13.54 -1.30
CA THR A 155 -5.68 -14.76 -1.83
C THR A 155 -5.04 -14.43 -3.17
N PRO A 156 -3.69 -14.42 -3.25
CA PRO A 156 -2.99 -14.22 -4.51
C PRO A 156 -3.30 -15.37 -5.47
N ASN A 157 -3.31 -15.08 -6.76
CA ASN A 157 -3.44 -16.12 -7.77
C ASN A 157 -2.10 -16.89 -7.92
N SER A 158 -2.21 -18.18 -8.18
CA SER A 158 -1.06 -19.08 -8.44
C SER A 158 -0.44 -18.92 -9.83
N THR A 159 -1.02 -18.09 -10.71
CA THR A 159 -0.56 -17.91 -12.09
C THR A 159 0.75 -17.14 -12.23
N GLY A 160 1.27 -16.60 -11.13
CA GLY A 160 2.55 -15.88 -11.08
C GLY A 160 2.42 -14.36 -11.19
N ALA A 161 3.53 -13.71 -11.56
CA ALA A 161 3.65 -12.27 -11.61
C ALA A 161 2.62 -11.60 -12.54
N GLY A 162 1.96 -10.56 -12.06
CA GLY A 162 0.91 -9.84 -12.81
C GLY A 162 -0.46 -10.48 -12.78
N GLY A 163 -0.63 -11.57 -12.02
CA GLY A 163 -1.92 -12.21 -11.77
C GLY A 163 -2.85 -11.36 -10.89
N SER A 164 -4.15 -11.68 -10.92
CA SER A 164 -5.16 -11.07 -10.08
C SER A 164 -5.08 -11.57 -8.63
N SER A 165 -5.78 -10.89 -7.74
CA SER A 165 -5.93 -11.35 -6.36
C SER A 165 -7.41 -11.41 -6.00
N LYS A 166 -7.81 -12.49 -5.35
CA LYS A 166 -9.17 -12.61 -4.79
C LYS A 166 -9.22 -11.87 -3.47
N ILE A 167 -10.15 -10.91 -3.38
CA ILE A 167 -10.31 -10.05 -2.22
C ILE A 167 -11.70 -10.30 -1.63
N LEU A 168 -11.76 -10.57 -0.33
CA LEU A 168 -13.02 -10.80 0.36
C LEU A 168 -13.09 -9.95 1.64
N PHE A 169 -14.21 -9.29 1.85
CA PHE A 169 -14.56 -8.69 3.12
C PHE A 169 -15.54 -9.59 3.87
N ARG A 170 -15.11 -10.14 5.02
CA ARG A 170 -15.92 -10.99 5.90
C ARG A 170 -16.45 -12.27 5.20
N GLY A 171 -15.64 -12.83 4.27
CA GLY A 171 -15.95 -14.09 3.59
C GLY A 171 -16.83 -13.97 2.34
N ASN A 172 -17.23 -15.11 1.80
CA ASN A 172 -18.11 -15.19 0.64
C ASN A 172 -19.57 -14.94 1.06
N LYS A 173 -20.27 -14.11 0.30
CA LYS A 173 -21.68 -13.74 0.52
C LYS A 173 -22.60 -14.35 -0.53
N SER A 174 -22.09 -14.62 -1.72
CA SER A 174 -22.84 -15.18 -2.83
C SER A 174 -22.14 -16.41 -3.37
N ILE A 175 -22.93 -17.43 -3.74
CA ILE A 175 -22.45 -18.66 -4.37
C ILE A 175 -22.26 -18.44 -5.88
N SER A 176 -23.15 -17.69 -6.53
CA SER A 176 -23.16 -17.48 -7.98
C SER A 176 -22.71 -16.10 -8.43
N GLY A 177 -22.71 -15.11 -7.53
CA GLY A 177 -22.33 -13.73 -7.85
C GLY A 177 -20.89 -13.38 -7.45
N SER A 178 -20.42 -12.21 -7.89
CA SER A 178 -19.13 -11.68 -7.46
C SER A 178 -19.13 -11.38 -5.96
N ASN A 179 -18.08 -11.80 -5.27
CA ASN A 179 -17.84 -11.48 -3.87
C ASN A 179 -16.75 -10.40 -3.69
N GLN A 180 -16.22 -9.89 -4.80
CA GLN A 180 -15.13 -8.90 -4.78
C GLN A 180 -15.65 -7.50 -4.41
N PRO A 181 -14.88 -6.71 -3.65
CA PRO A 181 -15.22 -5.32 -3.36
C PRO A 181 -15.04 -4.43 -4.59
N LEU A 182 -15.72 -3.29 -4.58
CA LEU A 182 -15.51 -2.21 -5.55
C LEU A 182 -14.15 -1.57 -5.32
N ILE A 183 -13.39 -1.35 -6.39
CA ILE A 183 -12.15 -0.57 -6.33
C ILE A 183 -12.44 0.85 -6.81
N VAL A 184 -12.01 1.83 -6.01
CA VAL A 184 -12.16 3.26 -6.31
C VAL A 184 -10.77 3.91 -6.27
N ILE A 185 -10.36 4.56 -7.34
CA ILE A 185 -9.06 5.22 -7.44
C ILE A 185 -9.27 6.72 -7.59
N ASP A 186 -8.77 7.50 -6.65
CA ASP A 186 -8.94 8.97 -6.60
C ASP A 186 -10.40 9.41 -6.78
N GLY A 187 -11.35 8.68 -6.17
CA GLY A 187 -12.78 8.95 -6.25
C GLY A 187 -13.50 8.34 -7.46
N VAL A 188 -12.78 7.79 -8.44
CA VAL A 188 -13.35 7.18 -9.64
C VAL A 188 -13.52 5.67 -9.45
N PRO A 189 -14.76 5.15 -9.49
CA PRO A 189 -15.01 3.71 -9.45
C PRO A 189 -14.39 3.02 -10.68
N THR A 190 -13.66 1.94 -10.43
CA THR A 190 -13.09 1.13 -11.51
C THR A 190 -13.89 -0.17 -11.64
N MET A 191 -14.19 -0.56 -12.86
CA MET A 191 -14.76 -1.89 -13.11
C MET A 191 -13.67 -2.94 -12.87
N THR A 192 -13.82 -3.72 -11.82
CA THR A 192 -13.08 -4.96 -11.65
C THR A 192 -13.70 -5.99 -12.59
N ASN A 193 -13.21 -6.03 -13.82
CA ASN A 193 -13.58 -7.12 -14.72
C ASN A 193 -12.92 -8.41 -14.20
N THR A 194 -13.59 -9.05 -13.29
CA THR A 194 -13.29 -10.41 -12.83
C THR A 194 -13.74 -11.47 -13.85
N ALA A 195 -14.28 -11.02 -14.99
CA ALA A 195 -14.79 -11.91 -16.03
C ALA A 195 -13.73 -12.86 -16.62
N THR A 196 -12.45 -12.52 -16.45
CA THR A 196 -11.34 -13.38 -16.90
C THR A 196 -10.77 -14.28 -15.81
N SER A 197 -11.21 -14.12 -14.56
CA SER A 197 -10.78 -14.99 -13.44
C SER A 197 -11.82 -16.08 -13.13
N GLN A 198 -12.94 -16.10 -13.82
CA GLN A 198 -13.85 -17.23 -13.75
C GLN A 198 -13.39 -18.27 -14.77
N VAL A 199 -12.88 -19.36 -14.26
CA VAL A 199 -12.70 -20.57 -15.05
C VAL A 199 -14.09 -20.95 -15.56
N SER A 200 -14.39 -20.58 -16.81
CA SER A 200 -15.71 -20.79 -17.39
C SER A 200 -15.89 -22.22 -17.94
N SER A 201 -14.79 -22.97 -17.99
CA SER A 201 -14.81 -24.37 -18.42
C SER A 201 -14.46 -25.31 -17.27
N ASP A 202 -15.17 -26.40 -17.16
CA ASP A 202 -14.90 -27.47 -16.21
C ASP A 202 -13.50 -28.08 -16.40
N TYR A 203 -12.88 -27.82 -17.53
CA TYR A 203 -11.58 -28.35 -17.91
C TYR A 203 -10.42 -27.40 -17.56
N GLY A 204 -10.68 -26.14 -17.24
CA GLY A 204 -9.61 -25.15 -16.97
C GLY A 204 -8.95 -24.66 -18.26
N GLY A 205 -7.73 -24.16 -18.13
CA GLY A 205 -6.93 -23.64 -19.26
C GLY A 205 -7.08 -22.15 -19.49
N GLU A 206 -7.92 -21.46 -18.75
CA GLU A 206 -8.02 -20.01 -18.80
C GLU A 206 -6.81 -19.34 -18.12
N ARG A 207 -6.43 -18.21 -18.66
CA ARG A 207 -5.32 -17.43 -18.17
C ARG A 207 -5.83 -16.19 -17.46
N ASP A 208 -5.22 -15.94 -16.30
CA ASP A 208 -5.50 -14.75 -15.53
C ASP A 208 -4.94 -13.50 -16.22
N ALA A 209 -5.83 -12.64 -16.69
CA ALA A 209 -5.43 -11.37 -17.28
C ALA A 209 -4.96 -10.32 -16.25
N GLY A 210 -4.94 -10.65 -14.95
CA GLY A 210 -4.67 -9.74 -13.85
C GLY A 210 -5.82 -8.76 -13.60
N ASP A 211 -5.69 -7.99 -12.55
CA ASP A 211 -6.67 -7.00 -12.10
C ASP A 211 -6.17 -5.55 -12.26
N VAL A 212 -7.02 -4.59 -11.91
CA VAL A 212 -6.66 -3.16 -11.92
C VAL A 212 -5.56 -2.86 -10.91
N MET A 213 -5.54 -3.60 -9.78
CA MET A 213 -4.60 -3.37 -8.69
C MET A 213 -3.16 -3.66 -9.09
N SER A 214 -2.97 -4.63 -10.00
CA SER A 214 -1.64 -4.94 -10.55
C SER A 214 -1.09 -3.83 -11.47
N THR A 215 -1.93 -2.87 -11.90
CA THR A 215 -1.51 -1.75 -12.77
C THR A 215 -1.09 -0.50 -11.99
N ILE A 216 -1.28 -0.49 -10.66
CA ILE A 216 -0.96 0.65 -9.81
C ILE A 216 0.43 0.45 -9.21
N ASN A 217 1.27 1.46 -9.31
CA ASN A 217 2.55 1.44 -8.61
C ASN A 217 2.33 1.67 -7.11
N PRO A 218 2.76 0.77 -6.22
CA PRO A 218 2.64 0.94 -4.77
C PRO A 218 3.25 2.25 -4.25
N ASP A 219 4.33 2.72 -4.86
CA ASP A 219 5.01 3.96 -4.46
C ASP A 219 4.17 5.22 -4.71
N ASP A 220 3.16 5.16 -5.57
CA ASP A 220 2.26 6.29 -5.84
C ASP A 220 1.10 6.41 -4.85
N ILE A 221 0.99 5.48 -3.92
CA ILE A 221 -0.12 5.45 -2.97
C ILE A 221 0.17 6.35 -1.79
N ALA A 222 -0.78 7.23 -1.49
CA ALA A 222 -0.81 8.04 -0.28
C ALA A 222 -1.50 7.31 0.87
N SER A 223 -2.68 6.71 0.58
CA SER A 223 -3.45 5.94 1.56
C SER A 223 -4.45 5.01 0.88
N ILE A 224 -4.87 3.97 1.61
CA ILE A 224 -5.93 3.05 1.20
C ILE A 224 -6.98 3.02 2.30
N THR A 225 -8.21 3.38 1.96
CA THR A 225 -9.34 3.34 2.88
C THR A 225 -10.25 2.17 2.54
N LEU A 226 -10.56 1.36 3.54
CA LEU A 226 -11.37 0.15 3.44
C LEU A 226 -12.77 0.42 4.00
N LEU A 227 -13.77 0.41 3.14
CA LEU A 227 -15.17 0.56 3.51
C LEU A 227 -15.85 -0.80 3.48
N LYS A 228 -16.34 -1.26 4.63
CA LYS A 228 -16.90 -2.59 4.81
C LYS A 228 -18.42 -2.56 4.77
N GLY A 229 -19.06 -3.40 3.94
CA GLY A 229 -20.49 -3.63 3.96
C GLY A 229 -21.35 -2.42 3.57
N ALA A 230 -22.38 -2.14 4.36
CA ALA A 230 -23.41 -1.14 4.06
C ALA A 230 -22.88 0.29 3.84
N ALA A 231 -21.76 0.66 4.49
CA ALA A 231 -21.15 1.95 4.30
C ALA A 231 -20.71 2.20 2.86
N ALA A 232 -20.14 1.18 2.21
CA ALA A 232 -19.76 1.27 0.81
C ALA A 232 -20.97 1.35 -0.11
N SER A 233 -22.04 0.58 0.17
CA SER A 233 -23.29 0.60 -0.60
C SER A 233 -24.01 1.94 -0.49
N ALA A 234 -23.96 2.58 0.66
CA ALA A 234 -24.54 3.92 0.86
C ALA A 234 -23.87 5.00 -0.01
N LEU A 235 -22.57 4.82 -0.30
CA LEU A 235 -21.79 5.78 -1.09
C LEU A 235 -21.78 5.48 -2.60
N TYR A 236 -21.74 4.20 -2.96
CA TYR A 236 -21.53 3.76 -4.35
C TYR A 236 -22.65 2.85 -4.88
N GLY A 237 -23.74 2.68 -4.12
CA GLY A 237 -24.87 1.86 -4.53
C GLY A 237 -24.58 0.36 -4.50
N ALA A 238 -25.38 -0.41 -5.24
CA ALA A 238 -25.37 -1.88 -5.25
C ALA A 238 -24.02 -2.48 -5.71
N VAL A 239 -23.28 -1.80 -6.56
CA VAL A 239 -21.96 -2.26 -7.05
C VAL A 239 -20.92 -2.40 -5.92
N ALA A 240 -21.14 -1.71 -4.80
CA ALA A 240 -20.30 -1.79 -3.62
C ALA A 240 -20.90 -2.65 -2.48
N ALA A 241 -21.86 -3.54 -2.79
CA ALA A 241 -22.50 -4.40 -1.78
C ALA A 241 -21.50 -5.29 -1.01
N ASN A 242 -20.39 -5.65 -1.63
CA ASN A 242 -19.32 -6.42 -1.01
C ASN A 242 -18.27 -5.56 -0.28
N GLY A 243 -18.47 -4.24 -0.23
CA GLY A 243 -17.53 -3.27 0.29
C GLY A 243 -16.79 -2.50 -0.80
N ALA A 244 -15.97 -1.54 -0.41
CA ALA A 244 -15.15 -0.78 -1.35
C ALA A 244 -13.73 -0.59 -0.80
N ILE A 245 -12.75 -0.59 -1.70
CA ILE A 245 -11.36 -0.26 -1.44
C ILE A 245 -11.07 1.05 -2.17
N MET A 246 -10.87 2.11 -1.39
CA MET A 246 -10.60 3.45 -1.91
C MET A 246 -9.11 3.73 -1.84
N ILE A 247 -8.50 3.96 -2.99
CA ILE A 247 -7.08 4.26 -3.15
C ILE A 247 -6.94 5.73 -3.43
N THR A 248 -6.17 6.40 -2.59
CA THR A 248 -5.77 7.79 -2.82
C THR A 248 -4.31 7.81 -3.24
N THR A 249 -4.05 8.41 -4.40
CA THR A 249 -2.68 8.55 -4.90
C THR A 249 -2.02 9.82 -4.36
N LYS A 250 -0.68 9.83 -4.35
CA LYS A 250 0.13 10.98 -3.95
C LYS A 250 -0.19 12.19 -4.81
N GLN A 251 -0.14 13.36 -4.20
CA GLN A 251 -0.37 14.66 -4.82
C GLN A 251 0.92 15.50 -4.74
N GLY A 252 1.00 16.54 -5.55
CA GLY A 252 2.02 17.57 -5.43
C GLY A 252 1.89 18.32 -4.10
N MET A 253 3.02 18.76 -3.57
CA MET A 253 3.07 19.61 -2.38
C MET A 253 3.65 20.97 -2.75
N ALA A 254 3.12 22.04 -2.14
CA ALA A 254 3.72 23.37 -2.27
C ALA A 254 5.11 23.39 -1.64
N GLY A 255 6.06 24.06 -2.26
CA GLY A 255 7.43 24.19 -1.77
C GLY A 255 8.48 23.73 -2.78
N LYS A 256 9.66 23.40 -2.27
CA LYS A 256 10.80 22.94 -3.10
C LYS A 256 10.49 21.61 -3.78
N VAL A 257 11.05 21.44 -4.97
CA VAL A 257 10.98 20.17 -5.67
C VAL A 257 11.63 19.07 -4.85
N ASN A 258 10.86 18.03 -4.58
CA ASN A 258 11.32 16.83 -3.89
C ASN A 258 11.43 15.69 -4.90
N VAL A 259 12.60 15.07 -4.96
CA VAL A 259 12.89 13.90 -5.78
C VAL A 259 12.98 12.69 -4.88
N ASN A 260 12.17 11.66 -5.14
CA ASN A 260 12.26 10.41 -4.42
C ASN A 260 12.59 9.28 -5.39
N VAL A 261 13.62 8.49 -5.05
CA VAL A 261 14.04 7.31 -5.79
C VAL A 261 13.89 6.10 -4.88
N SER A 262 13.17 5.10 -5.34
CA SER A 262 12.93 3.86 -4.61
C SER A 262 13.31 2.68 -5.47
N SER A 263 14.07 1.74 -4.91
CA SER A 263 14.44 0.48 -5.54
C SER A 263 14.21 -0.65 -4.55
N ASN A 264 13.52 -1.68 -5.00
CA ASN A 264 13.27 -2.88 -4.20
C ASN A 264 13.59 -4.12 -5.04
N THR A 265 14.27 -5.07 -4.44
CA THR A 265 14.60 -6.35 -5.04
C THR A 265 14.10 -7.48 -4.14
N THR A 266 13.33 -8.39 -4.69
CA THR A 266 12.77 -9.54 -3.98
C THR A 266 13.21 -10.82 -4.64
N MET A 267 13.64 -11.79 -3.82
CA MET A 267 13.90 -13.17 -4.23
C MET A 267 12.80 -14.06 -3.67
N GLU A 268 12.29 -14.96 -4.50
CA GLU A 268 11.19 -15.86 -4.15
C GLU A 268 11.63 -17.30 -4.34
N ILE A 269 11.42 -18.13 -3.32
CA ILE A 269 11.67 -19.57 -3.37
C ILE A 269 10.43 -20.31 -2.91
N PRO A 270 10.10 -21.49 -3.46
CA PRO A 270 9.03 -22.32 -2.95
C PRO A 270 9.33 -22.73 -1.51
N MET A 271 8.45 -22.40 -0.58
CA MET A 271 8.64 -22.73 0.83
C MET A 271 8.05 -24.09 1.18
N ILE A 272 6.88 -24.42 0.64
CA ILE A 272 6.16 -25.66 0.88
C ILE A 272 5.78 -26.26 -0.45
N LEU A 273 6.20 -27.48 -0.70
CA LEU A 273 5.82 -28.30 -1.84
C LEU A 273 5.13 -29.57 -1.35
N PRO A 274 4.20 -30.15 -2.14
CA PRO A 274 3.60 -31.43 -1.80
C PRO A 274 4.66 -32.52 -1.63
N GLU A 275 4.50 -33.33 -0.61
CA GLU A 275 5.31 -34.52 -0.40
C GLU A 275 4.72 -35.68 -1.18
N PHE A 276 5.54 -36.32 -1.98
CA PHE A 276 5.16 -37.46 -2.79
C PHE A 276 5.90 -38.73 -2.36
N GLN A 277 5.28 -39.88 -2.58
CA GLN A 277 6.00 -41.15 -2.47
C GLN A 277 7.10 -41.19 -3.53
N ASN A 278 8.27 -41.73 -3.19
CA ASN A 278 9.44 -41.83 -4.07
C ASN A 278 10.04 -43.25 -4.10
N THR A 279 9.27 -44.22 -3.61
CA THR A 279 9.72 -45.63 -3.44
C THR A 279 9.26 -46.52 -4.56
N TYR A 280 8.06 -46.31 -5.10
CA TYR A 280 7.47 -47.11 -6.17
C TYR A 280 7.44 -46.29 -7.47
N GLY A 281 7.80 -46.93 -8.56
CA GLY A 281 7.89 -46.31 -9.89
C GLY A 281 6.55 -46.25 -10.62
N ALA A 282 6.62 -45.95 -11.93
CA ALA A 282 5.45 -45.95 -12.78
C ALA A 282 4.85 -47.36 -12.88
N GLY A 283 3.52 -47.44 -13.01
CA GLY A 283 2.83 -48.66 -13.34
C GLY A 283 3.15 -49.14 -14.76
N ALA A 284 2.67 -50.35 -15.12
CA ALA A 284 2.89 -50.96 -16.44
C ALA A 284 2.34 -50.08 -17.58
N ASP A 285 1.31 -49.31 -17.33
CA ASP A 285 0.70 -48.34 -18.26
C ASP A 285 1.44 -47.00 -18.36
N GLY A 286 2.47 -46.79 -17.52
CA GLY A 286 3.23 -45.57 -17.46
C GLY A 286 2.44 -44.37 -16.94
N THR A 287 1.23 -44.54 -16.42
CA THR A 287 0.32 -43.46 -16.03
C THR A 287 0.41 -43.10 -14.56
N PHE A 288 0.42 -44.09 -13.68
CA PHE A 288 0.40 -43.93 -12.24
C PHE A 288 1.71 -44.36 -11.56
N SER A 289 1.97 -43.85 -10.38
CA SER A 289 3.22 -44.06 -9.62
C SER A 289 3.17 -45.22 -8.60
N TRP A 290 2.43 -46.28 -8.87
CA TRP A 290 2.23 -47.42 -7.99
C TRP A 290 2.61 -48.75 -8.65
N GLY A 291 3.68 -48.72 -9.45
CA GLY A 291 4.25 -49.89 -10.06
C GLY A 291 5.31 -50.60 -9.18
N ASP A 292 6.36 -51.12 -9.79
CA ASP A 292 7.42 -51.84 -9.11
C ASP A 292 8.24 -50.94 -8.17
N LYS A 293 8.80 -51.53 -7.12
CA LYS A 293 9.69 -50.84 -6.20
C LYS A 293 10.97 -50.40 -6.91
N LEU A 294 11.28 -49.13 -6.82
CA LEU A 294 12.50 -48.59 -7.41
C LEU A 294 13.74 -49.07 -6.66
N SER A 295 14.82 -49.33 -7.39
CA SER A 295 16.13 -49.67 -6.82
C SER A 295 16.72 -48.48 -6.02
N LYS A 296 16.39 -47.29 -6.39
CA LYS A 296 16.78 -46.05 -5.73
C LYS A 296 15.59 -45.10 -5.72
N ALA A 297 15.31 -44.40 -4.59
CA ALA A 297 14.32 -43.39 -4.51
C ALA A 297 14.53 -42.31 -5.56
N CYS A 298 13.45 -41.91 -6.26
CA CYS A 298 13.55 -40.84 -7.24
C CYS A 298 13.56 -39.45 -6.53
N LYS A 299 14.06 -38.46 -7.25
CA LYS A 299 14.03 -37.06 -6.77
C LYS A 299 12.63 -36.49 -6.80
N ASN A 300 12.41 -35.43 -6.04
CA ASN A 300 11.17 -34.67 -6.12
C ASN A 300 11.16 -33.81 -7.40
N TYR A 301 10.29 -34.16 -8.36
CA TYR A 301 10.22 -33.46 -9.65
C TYR A 301 9.69 -32.03 -9.50
N ALA A 302 8.75 -31.81 -8.59
CA ALA A 302 8.23 -30.46 -8.31
C ALA A 302 9.35 -29.53 -7.81
N GLU A 303 10.21 -30.02 -6.91
CA GLU A 303 11.36 -29.24 -6.43
C GLU A 303 12.34 -28.93 -7.57
N SER A 304 12.59 -29.90 -8.45
CA SER A 304 13.48 -29.75 -9.63
C SER A 304 12.89 -28.83 -10.70
N PHE A 305 11.58 -28.65 -10.72
CA PHE A 305 10.88 -27.83 -11.72
C PHE A 305 11.00 -26.34 -11.40
N PHE A 306 10.84 -25.96 -10.14
CA PHE A 306 10.90 -24.54 -9.76
C PHE A 306 12.33 -24.00 -9.77
N ARG A 307 12.44 -22.69 -9.96
CA ARG A 307 13.67 -21.93 -9.81
C ARG A 307 13.48 -20.81 -8.80
N THR A 308 14.56 -20.22 -8.34
CA THR A 308 14.49 -18.97 -7.57
C THR A 308 13.92 -17.87 -8.45
N GLY A 309 12.80 -17.29 -8.03
CA GLY A 309 12.20 -16.12 -8.65
C GLY A 309 12.97 -14.86 -8.25
N PHE A 310 12.94 -13.85 -9.12
CA PHE A 310 13.61 -12.57 -8.90
C PHE A 310 12.75 -11.44 -9.43
N THR A 311 12.46 -10.46 -8.58
CA THR A 311 11.66 -9.30 -8.93
C THR A 311 12.36 -8.02 -8.53
N THR A 312 12.47 -7.05 -9.45
CA THR A 312 12.91 -5.68 -9.17
C THR A 312 11.75 -4.72 -9.39
N ASN A 313 11.61 -3.76 -8.50
CA ASN A 313 10.65 -2.67 -8.59
C ASN A 313 11.40 -1.35 -8.35
N ASN A 314 11.49 -0.52 -9.37
CA ASN A 314 12.21 0.75 -9.33
C ASN A 314 11.23 1.89 -9.62
N THR A 315 11.25 2.92 -8.79
CA THR A 315 10.37 4.09 -8.95
C THR A 315 11.17 5.37 -8.77
N VAL A 316 10.92 6.32 -9.65
CA VAL A 316 11.37 7.71 -9.50
C VAL A 316 10.14 8.60 -9.45
N SER A 317 10.04 9.46 -8.45
CA SER A 317 8.94 10.43 -8.36
C SER A 317 9.46 11.83 -8.06
N LEU A 318 8.75 12.81 -8.61
CA LEU A 318 8.99 14.24 -8.48
C LEU A 318 7.72 14.87 -7.90
N SER A 319 7.85 15.69 -6.88
CA SER A 319 6.75 16.46 -6.33
C SER A 319 7.23 17.87 -5.99
N GLY A 320 6.40 18.88 -6.24
CA GLY A 320 6.74 20.26 -5.93
C GLY A 320 5.72 21.23 -6.46
N GLY A 321 5.92 22.50 -6.22
CA GLY A 321 5.05 23.54 -6.74
C GLY A 321 4.96 24.77 -5.86
N SER A 322 3.98 25.59 -6.13
CA SER A 322 3.62 26.79 -5.38
C SER A 322 2.24 26.62 -4.71
N GLU A 323 1.75 27.63 -4.02
CA GLU A 323 0.38 27.63 -3.46
C GLU A 323 -0.70 27.50 -4.55
N ASN A 324 -0.44 28.03 -5.74
CA ASN A 324 -1.39 28.05 -6.87
C ASN A 324 -1.19 26.90 -7.87
N PHE A 325 -0.07 26.18 -7.79
CA PHE A 325 0.28 25.11 -8.69
C PHE A 325 1.03 24.02 -7.93
N LYS A 326 0.53 22.80 -7.94
CA LYS A 326 1.17 21.66 -7.32
C LYS A 326 1.25 20.53 -8.34
N GLY A 327 2.41 19.94 -8.48
CA GLY A 327 2.64 18.85 -9.42
C GLY A 327 3.23 17.62 -8.77
N TYR A 328 2.77 16.46 -9.19
CA TYR A 328 3.33 15.15 -8.91
C TYR A 328 3.53 14.39 -10.21
N PHE A 329 4.71 13.82 -10.37
CA PHE A 329 5.04 12.94 -11.50
C PHE A 329 5.78 11.72 -10.97
N SER A 330 5.46 10.54 -11.47
CA SER A 330 6.22 9.33 -11.18
C SER A 330 6.37 8.43 -12.40
N TYR A 331 7.48 7.71 -12.43
CA TYR A 331 7.73 6.60 -13.33
C TYR A 331 8.16 5.38 -12.52
N GLY A 332 7.43 4.29 -12.69
CA GLY A 332 7.72 2.99 -12.08
C GLY A 332 8.02 1.94 -13.14
N ASN A 333 9.01 1.09 -12.84
CA ASN A 333 9.36 -0.07 -13.66
C ASN A 333 9.41 -1.31 -12.77
N VAL A 334 8.71 -2.35 -13.18
CA VAL A 334 8.77 -3.68 -12.54
C VAL A 334 9.30 -4.67 -13.57
N PHE A 335 10.27 -5.46 -13.14
CA PHE A 335 10.79 -6.58 -13.90
C PHE A 335 10.81 -7.82 -13.00
N SER A 336 10.21 -8.91 -13.45
CA SER A 336 10.14 -10.15 -12.69
C SER A 336 10.43 -11.37 -13.57
N HIS A 337 11.29 -12.24 -13.05
CA HIS A 337 11.41 -13.64 -13.43
C HIS A 337 10.71 -14.46 -12.35
N GLY A 338 9.62 -15.13 -12.70
CA GLY A 338 8.86 -15.94 -11.74
C GLY A 338 9.58 -17.24 -11.36
N MET A 339 9.09 -17.91 -10.32
CA MET A 339 9.58 -19.20 -9.87
C MET A 339 9.35 -20.33 -10.90
N THR A 340 8.32 -20.21 -11.74
CA THR A 340 8.12 -21.11 -12.87
C THR A 340 9.12 -20.78 -13.97
N PRO A 341 9.80 -21.78 -14.57
CA PRO A 341 10.73 -21.54 -15.68
C PRO A 341 10.06 -20.74 -16.81
N GLU A 342 10.85 -19.94 -17.51
CA GLU A 342 10.42 -19.11 -18.65
C GLU A 342 9.29 -18.08 -18.33
N ASN A 343 8.77 -18.02 -17.12
CA ASN A 343 7.83 -16.99 -16.73
C ASN A 343 8.54 -15.64 -16.55
N THR A 344 8.06 -14.61 -17.25
CA THR A 344 8.57 -13.24 -17.13
C THR A 344 7.42 -12.24 -17.11
N PHE A 345 7.59 -11.20 -16.30
CA PHE A 345 6.66 -10.08 -16.22
C PHE A 345 7.43 -8.76 -16.28
N ARG A 346 6.91 -7.80 -17.05
CA ARG A 346 7.42 -6.43 -17.13
C ARG A 346 6.27 -5.45 -17.03
N SER A 347 6.46 -4.38 -16.30
CA SER A 347 5.48 -3.30 -16.18
C SER A 347 6.18 -1.94 -16.21
N HIS A 348 5.58 -1.00 -16.93
CA HIS A 348 5.95 0.40 -16.92
C HIS A 348 4.73 1.22 -16.54
N ASN A 349 4.86 2.03 -15.50
CA ASN A 349 3.79 2.85 -14.97
C ASN A 349 4.20 4.32 -14.98
N LEU A 350 3.37 5.17 -15.56
CA LEU A 350 3.50 6.62 -15.52
C LEU A 350 2.29 7.18 -14.76
N ASN A 351 2.53 8.09 -13.85
CA ASN A 351 1.49 8.79 -13.13
C ASN A 351 1.82 10.28 -13.08
N THR A 352 0.85 11.10 -13.44
CA THR A 352 0.96 12.56 -13.41
C THR A 352 -0.27 13.12 -12.75
N LYS A 353 -0.09 13.98 -11.76
CA LYS A 353 -1.19 14.70 -11.10
C LYS A 353 -0.79 16.15 -10.92
N VAL A 354 -1.67 17.05 -11.32
CA VAL A 354 -1.42 18.48 -11.28
C VAL A 354 -2.67 19.19 -10.76
N ASP A 355 -2.49 19.98 -9.72
CA ASP A 355 -3.53 20.75 -9.08
C ASP A 355 -3.28 22.24 -9.36
N PHE A 356 -4.26 22.93 -9.91
CA PHE A 356 -4.22 24.37 -10.22
C PHE A 356 -5.26 25.13 -9.44
N LYS A 357 -4.87 26.22 -8.83
CA LYS A 357 -5.78 27.26 -8.37
C LYS A 357 -5.90 28.33 -9.44
N VAL A 358 -6.97 28.28 -10.23
CA VAL A 358 -7.19 29.22 -11.36
C VAL A 358 -7.68 30.57 -10.86
N LEU A 359 -8.63 30.55 -9.90
CA LEU A 359 -9.19 31.72 -9.21
C LEU A 359 -9.26 31.42 -7.72
N ASN A 360 -9.58 32.41 -6.91
CA ASN A 360 -9.65 32.22 -5.45
C ASN A 360 -10.58 31.08 -5.02
N ASN A 361 -11.63 30.78 -5.80
CA ASN A 361 -12.61 29.74 -5.50
C ASN A 361 -12.71 28.66 -6.60
N VAL A 362 -11.78 28.64 -7.59
CA VAL A 362 -11.79 27.66 -8.68
C VAL A 362 -10.49 26.87 -8.66
N TYR A 363 -10.62 25.58 -8.43
CA TYR A 363 -9.53 24.61 -8.44
C TYR A 363 -9.74 23.64 -9.58
N VAL A 364 -8.69 23.27 -10.27
CA VAL A 364 -8.70 22.28 -11.35
C VAL A 364 -7.67 21.22 -11.03
N ASP A 365 -8.12 19.98 -10.88
CA ASP A 365 -7.30 18.83 -10.67
C ASP A 365 -7.20 18.03 -11.98
N PHE A 366 -6.00 17.82 -12.47
CA PHE A 366 -5.74 16.98 -13.63
C PHE A 366 -4.93 15.75 -13.20
N SER A 367 -5.37 14.57 -13.62
CA SER A 367 -4.68 13.32 -13.34
C SER A 367 -4.64 12.46 -14.59
N ALA A 368 -3.44 11.99 -14.96
CA ALA A 368 -3.23 11.06 -16.05
C ALA A 368 -2.38 9.88 -15.54
N LYS A 369 -2.84 8.66 -15.82
CA LYS A 369 -2.15 7.42 -15.47
C LYS A 369 -2.03 6.55 -16.72
N TYR A 370 -0.85 6.00 -16.94
CA TYR A 370 -0.60 5.06 -18.03
C TYR A 370 0.16 3.86 -17.49
N SER A 371 -0.32 2.67 -17.80
CA SER A 371 0.34 1.41 -17.46
C SER A 371 0.46 0.54 -18.69
N ASN A 372 1.68 0.07 -18.95
CA ASN A 372 1.98 -0.95 -19.96
C ASN A 372 2.52 -2.19 -19.26
N GLN A 373 1.90 -3.33 -19.48
CA GLN A 373 2.29 -4.61 -18.90
C GLN A 373 2.51 -5.65 -20.00
N TYR A 374 3.54 -6.44 -19.80
CA TYR A 374 3.90 -7.58 -20.64
C TYR A 374 4.15 -8.79 -19.75
N SER A 375 3.45 -9.87 -20.00
CA SER A 375 3.64 -11.15 -19.31
C SER A 375 3.88 -12.26 -20.35
N LYS A 376 4.88 -13.10 -20.11
CA LYS A 376 5.18 -14.31 -20.90
C LYS A 376 5.11 -15.52 -20.01
N ASN A 377 4.54 -16.62 -20.50
CA ASN A 377 4.42 -17.90 -19.82
C ASN A 377 3.78 -17.82 -18.42
N GLN A 378 2.75 -16.99 -18.30
CA GLN A 378 1.89 -17.02 -17.12
C GLN A 378 1.15 -18.36 -17.10
N ALA A 379 1.21 -19.10 -15.99
CA ALA A 379 0.57 -20.40 -15.85
C ALA A 379 -0.95 -20.28 -16.05
N ALA A 380 -1.54 -21.25 -16.73
CA ALA A 380 -2.99 -21.36 -16.84
C ALA A 380 -3.59 -21.78 -15.49
N ALA A 381 -4.84 -21.36 -15.23
CA ALA A 381 -5.62 -21.88 -14.12
C ALA A 381 -6.18 -23.27 -14.48
N GLY A 382 -6.39 -24.11 -13.45
CA GLY A 382 -6.91 -25.47 -13.65
C GLY A 382 -5.82 -26.48 -13.98
N TYR A 383 -6.23 -27.66 -14.46
CA TYR A 383 -5.33 -28.77 -14.69
C TYR A 383 -4.91 -28.95 -16.16
N LEU A 384 -5.72 -28.52 -17.12
CA LEU A 384 -5.37 -28.59 -18.54
C LEU A 384 -4.36 -27.49 -18.91
N TRP A 385 -3.36 -27.86 -19.67
CA TRP A 385 -2.34 -26.94 -20.19
C TRP A 385 -1.60 -26.16 -19.11
N ASN A 386 -1.61 -26.70 -17.88
CA ASN A 386 -0.89 -26.14 -16.74
C ASN A 386 0.41 -26.93 -16.54
N PRO A 387 1.60 -26.28 -16.72
CA PRO A 387 2.87 -26.98 -16.55
C PRO A 387 3.08 -27.55 -15.14
N LEU A 388 2.42 -26.96 -14.12
CA LEU A 388 2.49 -27.47 -12.75
C LEU A 388 1.83 -28.83 -12.60
N THR A 389 0.75 -29.11 -13.36
CA THR A 389 0.11 -30.43 -13.36
C THR A 389 1.07 -31.51 -13.81
N GLY A 390 1.81 -31.30 -14.90
CA GLY A 390 2.84 -32.22 -15.36
C GLY A 390 3.98 -32.41 -14.35
N ALA A 391 4.40 -31.34 -13.68
CA ALA A 391 5.46 -31.42 -12.66
C ALA A 391 5.02 -32.17 -11.40
N TYR A 392 3.77 -31.99 -10.96
CA TYR A 392 3.26 -32.65 -9.75
C TYR A 392 2.84 -34.11 -10.00
N LEU A 393 2.22 -34.39 -11.12
CA LEU A 393 1.61 -35.69 -11.41
C LEU A 393 2.49 -36.60 -12.30
N ALA A 394 3.69 -36.17 -12.63
CA ALA A 394 4.66 -37.02 -13.35
C ALA A 394 4.84 -38.37 -12.64
N PRO A 395 4.73 -39.50 -13.35
CA PRO A 395 4.94 -40.82 -12.76
C PRO A 395 6.34 -40.93 -12.12
N ARG A 396 6.43 -41.57 -10.97
CA ARG A 396 7.70 -41.72 -10.25
C ARG A 396 8.62 -42.67 -10.98
N GLY A 397 9.94 -42.36 -10.96
CA GLY A 397 10.95 -43.18 -11.59
C GLY A 397 11.23 -42.92 -13.06
N ILE A 398 10.52 -41.97 -13.69
CA ILE A 398 10.85 -41.51 -15.04
C ILE A 398 12.17 -40.73 -15.03
N ASP A 399 12.87 -40.72 -16.15
CA ASP A 399 14.04 -39.87 -16.34
C ASP A 399 13.63 -38.43 -16.59
N TRP A 400 13.40 -37.69 -15.48
CA TRP A 400 12.94 -36.31 -15.50
C TRP A 400 13.89 -35.38 -16.27
N ASP A 401 15.21 -35.59 -16.13
CA ASP A 401 16.22 -34.74 -16.77
C ASP A 401 16.21 -34.97 -18.30
N HIS A 402 16.01 -36.20 -18.72
CA HIS A 402 15.85 -36.51 -20.14
C HIS A 402 14.67 -35.75 -20.73
N TYR A 403 13.48 -35.77 -20.08
CA TYR A 403 12.30 -35.07 -20.56
C TYR A 403 12.39 -33.53 -20.43
N LYS A 404 13.23 -33.03 -19.55
CA LYS A 404 13.56 -31.63 -19.45
C LYS A 404 14.41 -31.15 -20.62
N ASP A 405 15.47 -31.86 -20.92
CA ASP A 405 16.46 -31.45 -21.91
C ASP A 405 16.00 -31.81 -23.34
N ASN A 406 15.22 -32.89 -23.49
CA ASN A 406 14.66 -33.36 -24.75
C ASN A 406 13.11 -33.31 -24.70
N TYR A 407 12.56 -32.11 -24.46
CA TYR A 407 11.11 -31.95 -24.27
C TYR A 407 10.28 -32.17 -25.52
N GLU A 408 10.90 -32.28 -26.71
CA GLU A 408 10.21 -32.52 -28.00
C GLU A 408 10.92 -33.58 -28.82
N VAL A 409 10.15 -34.23 -29.68
CA VAL A 409 10.61 -35.23 -30.65
C VAL A 409 9.89 -35.01 -31.97
N TYR A 410 10.58 -35.28 -33.09
CA TYR A 410 9.96 -35.19 -34.41
C TYR A 410 9.07 -36.41 -34.66
N ASP A 411 7.80 -36.10 -35.02
CA ASP A 411 6.82 -37.11 -35.43
C ASP A 411 6.71 -37.11 -36.96
N PRO A 412 7.21 -38.19 -37.64
CA PRO A 412 7.16 -38.28 -39.09
C PRO A 412 5.73 -38.36 -39.64
N ALA A 413 4.79 -38.93 -38.88
CA ALA A 413 3.40 -39.06 -39.29
C ALA A 413 2.68 -37.72 -39.34
N ARG A 414 3.01 -36.82 -38.46
CA ARG A 414 2.45 -35.47 -38.36
C ARG A 414 3.32 -34.41 -39.06
N GLY A 415 4.56 -34.74 -39.43
CA GLY A 415 5.50 -33.83 -40.08
C GLY A 415 5.92 -32.64 -39.18
N CYS A 416 5.85 -32.78 -37.88
CA CYS A 416 6.17 -31.74 -36.94
C CYS A 416 6.75 -32.29 -35.63
N ASN A 417 7.36 -31.41 -34.83
CA ASN A 417 7.80 -31.75 -33.48
C ASN A 417 6.59 -31.81 -32.54
N VAL A 418 6.49 -32.87 -31.78
CA VAL A 418 5.49 -33.12 -30.73
C VAL A 418 6.18 -33.19 -29.36
N GLN A 419 5.39 -33.14 -28.29
CA GLN A 419 5.94 -33.27 -26.95
C GLN A 419 6.58 -34.68 -26.77
N ASN A 420 7.76 -34.71 -26.18
CA ASN A 420 8.36 -35.92 -25.69
C ASN A 420 7.95 -36.14 -24.24
N TRP A 421 7.13 -37.16 -23.96
CA TRP A 421 6.64 -37.43 -22.62
C TRP A 421 6.37 -38.90 -22.41
N SER A 422 6.47 -39.35 -21.16
CA SER A 422 6.31 -40.76 -20.79
C SER A 422 4.92 -41.32 -21.10
N ASN A 423 3.90 -40.48 -21.05
CA ASN A 423 2.54 -40.84 -21.40
C ASN A 423 1.89 -39.71 -22.19
N THR A 424 1.64 -39.93 -23.47
CA THR A 424 1.02 -38.98 -24.38
C THR A 424 -0.52 -39.12 -24.51
N GLU A 425 -1.09 -40.19 -23.93
CA GLU A 425 -2.53 -40.41 -24.00
C GLU A 425 -3.31 -39.49 -23.10
N LEU A 426 -2.73 -39.14 -21.93
CA LEU A 426 -3.33 -38.18 -21.02
C LEU A 426 -2.88 -36.77 -21.36
N GLN A 427 -3.57 -36.09 -22.26
CA GLN A 427 -3.27 -34.71 -22.67
C GLN A 427 -3.18 -33.71 -21.50
N GLN A 428 -3.80 -34.05 -20.37
CA GLN A 428 -3.81 -33.24 -19.15
C GLN A 428 -2.43 -33.16 -18.48
N PHE A 429 -1.57 -34.19 -18.67
CA PHE A 429 -0.30 -34.36 -17.99
C PHE A 429 0.89 -34.26 -18.94
N GLY A 430 0.82 -33.36 -19.88
CA GLY A 430 1.87 -33.17 -20.86
C GLY A 430 3.20 -32.72 -20.24
N ASN A 431 4.25 -32.80 -21.04
CA ASN A 431 5.59 -32.36 -20.64
C ASN A 431 5.58 -30.87 -20.27
N PRO A 432 5.87 -30.51 -19.02
CA PRO A 432 5.84 -29.12 -18.58
C PRO A 432 6.85 -28.22 -19.33
N TYR A 433 7.98 -28.73 -19.70
CA TYR A 433 9.00 -27.97 -20.43
C TYR A 433 8.60 -27.75 -21.90
N TRP A 434 7.92 -28.71 -22.54
CA TRP A 434 7.34 -28.51 -23.85
C TRP A 434 6.27 -27.40 -23.82
N MET A 435 5.38 -27.40 -22.81
CA MET A 435 4.36 -26.37 -22.65
C MET A 435 5.01 -24.99 -22.49
N LEU A 436 6.03 -24.85 -21.67
CA LEU A 436 6.73 -23.58 -21.42
C LEU A 436 7.48 -23.05 -22.65
N ASN A 437 7.96 -23.94 -23.54
CA ASN A 437 8.75 -23.56 -24.70
C ASN A 437 7.93 -23.45 -25.98
N ARG A 438 6.81 -24.17 -26.10
CA ARG A 438 6.03 -24.21 -27.34
C ARG A 438 4.66 -23.54 -27.24
N GLN A 439 4.06 -23.51 -26.07
CA GLN A 439 2.78 -22.82 -25.89
C GLN A 439 2.94 -21.37 -25.44
N THR A 440 4.11 -20.86 -25.27
CA THR A 440 4.56 -19.51 -24.87
C THR A 440 3.45 -18.42 -24.87
N PRO A 441 2.54 -18.42 -23.92
CA PRO A 441 1.47 -17.43 -23.88
C PRO A 441 2.05 -16.04 -23.57
N ILE A 442 1.64 -15.06 -24.38
CA ILE A 442 2.03 -13.67 -24.20
C ILE A 442 0.78 -12.85 -23.92
N SER A 443 0.77 -12.12 -22.84
CA SER A 443 -0.25 -11.11 -22.54
C SER A 443 0.36 -9.72 -22.58
N LYS A 444 -0.25 -8.82 -23.38
CA LYS A 444 0.11 -7.39 -23.42
C LYS A 444 -1.12 -6.59 -22.95
N ARG A 445 -0.90 -5.68 -22.04
CA ARG A 445 -1.98 -4.84 -21.51
C ARG A 445 -1.52 -3.40 -21.45
N ASN A 446 -2.32 -2.52 -22.03
CA ASN A 446 -2.16 -1.06 -21.98
C ASN A 446 -3.41 -0.48 -21.33
N ARG A 447 -3.22 0.36 -20.33
CA ARG A 447 -4.30 1.05 -19.62
C ARG A 447 -3.94 2.50 -19.34
#